data_acd8da7107cf71a969440ae08566e78b
#
_entry.id   acd8da7107cf71a969440ae08566e78b
#
_cell.length_a   1.000
_cell.length_b   1.000
_cell.length_c   1.000
_cell.angle_alpha   90.00
_cell.angle_beta   90.00
_cell.angle_gamma   90.00
#
_symmetry.space_group_name_H-M   'P 1'
#
loop_
_entity.id
_entity.type
_entity.pdbx_description
1 polymer ?
#
loop_
_entity_poly.entity_id
_entity_poly.type
_entity_poly.pdbx_seq_one_letter_code
_entity_poly.pdbx_strand_id
1 'polypeptide(L)'
;VPNRFQLKTVSRFRTVLMPGQGEVHYIGGADILPPPLDAREEGKMIGMLGTEEDGKARSALIEHNLRLVVYIAKKFDNTSVGVEDLISIGTIGLIKAINTFKPDKNIKLATYASRCIENEILMYLRRNNKTKLEVSIDEPLNVDWDGNELLLSDILGTDEDVIYHGIEDEIEKNL
;
A
#
# COMPACT_ATOMS: atom_id res chain seq x y z
N VAL A 1 -0.76 13.97 -32.36
CA VAL A 1 -0.15 12.62 -32.26
C VAL A 1 -0.04 12.30 -30.78
N PRO A 2 -0.78 11.33 -30.24
CA PRO A 2 -0.69 10.99 -28.82
C PRO A 2 0.54 10.17 -28.55
N ASN A 3 1.33 10.61 -27.56
CA ASN A 3 2.48 9.87 -27.04
C ASN A 3 2.05 8.53 -26.44
N ARG A 4 2.46 7.45 -27.07
CA ARG A 4 2.40 6.09 -26.53
C ARG A 4 3.56 5.92 -25.55
N PHE A 5 3.26 5.86 -24.27
CA PHE A 5 4.22 5.34 -23.30
C PHE A 5 4.30 3.80 -23.43
N GLN A 6 5.38 3.30 -23.96
CA GLN A 6 5.71 1.87 -23.93
C GLN A 6 6.56 1.60 -22.69
N LEU A 7 6.01 0.93 -21.71
CA LEU A 7 6.77 0.31 -20.63
C LEU A 7 7.50 -0.94 -21.16
N LYS A 8 8.82 -0.86 -21.25
CA LYS A 8 9.71 -1.80 -21.95
C LYS A 8 10.22 -2.97 -21.11
N THR A 9 9.63 -3.34 -19.98
CA THR A 9 10.24 -4.33 -19.07
C THR A 9 9.38 -5.48 -18.60
N VAL A 10 8.12 -5.61 -19.01
CA VAL A 10 7.37 -6.85 -18.74
C VAL A 10 6.58 -7.20 -19.98
N SER A 11 6.93 -8.28 -20.63
CA SER A 11 6.40 -8.72 -21.93
C SER A 11 4.94 -9.18 -21.92
N ARG A 12 4.12 -8.72 -20.97
CA ARG A 12 2.69 -9.05 -20.86
C ARG A 12 1.77 -7.88 -20.46
N PHE A 13 2.27 -6.64 -20.41
CA PHE A 13 1.41 -5.47 -20.21
C PHE A 13 0.87 -4.97 -21.53
N ARG A 14 -0.34 -5.32 -21.83
CA ARG A 14 -1.08 -4.77 -22.96
C ARG A 14 -2.13 -3.80 -22.44
N THR A 15 -1.88 -2.54 -22.71
CA THR A 15 -2.85 -1.45 -22.76
C THR A 15 -3.49 -1.00 -21.44
N VAL A 16 -2.95 0.07 -20.93
CA VAL A 16 -3.55 0.84 -19.85
C VAL A 16 -4.28 2.04 -20.44
N LEU A 17 -5.55 2.04 -20.22
CA LEU A 17 -6.53 3.13 -20.15
C LEU A 17 -6.56 4.19 -21.23
N MET A 18 -7.66 4.18 -21.99
CA MET A 18 -8.26 5.36 -22.59
C MET A 18 -9.58 5.68 -21.85
N PRO A 19 -9.92 6.95 -21.60
CA PRO A 19 -11.23 7.32 -21.08
C PRO A 19 -12.27 7.08 -22.18
N GLY A 20 -13.19 6.17 -21.94
CA GLY A 20 -14.22 5.78 -22.87
C GLY A 20 -14.12 4.31 -23.26
N GLN A 21 -14.83 3.43 -22.56
CA GLN A 21 -15.04 2.02 -22.91
C GLN A 21 -13.76 1.17 -23.10
N GLY A 22 -12.79 1.28 -22.21
CA GLY A 22 -11.63 0.39 -22.18
C GLY A 22 -11.74 -0.67 -21.11
N GLU A 23 -11.39 -1.90 -21.45
CA GLU A 23 -11.21 -2.99 -20.51
C GLU A 23 -10.03 -2.68 -19.59
N VAL A 24 -10.24 -2.77 -18.28
CA VAL A 24 -9.17 -2.59 -17.28
C VAL A 24 -8.64 -3.96 -16.92
N HIS A 25 -7.42 -4.24 -17.36
CA HIS A 25 -6.72 -5.47 -17.01
C HIS A 25 -5.94 -5.27 -15.72
N TYR A 26 -6.06 -6.23 -14.81
CA TYR A 26 -5.25 -6.26 -13.61
C TYR A 26 -3.85 -6.83 -13.92
N ILE A 27 -2.86 -6.31 -13.21
CA ILE A 27 -1.45 -6.68 -13.38
C ILE A 27 -1.25 -8.16 -13.05
N GLY A 28 -0.85 -8.96 -14.02
CA GLY A 28 -0.44 -10.35 -13.83
C GLY A 28 -1.38 -11.44 -14.33
N GLY A 29 -2.58 -11.12 -14.80
CA GLY A 29 -3.53 -12.07 -15.37
C GLY A 29 -4.23 -11.57 -16.63
N ALA A 30 -4.73 -12.49 -17.43
CA ALA A 30 -5.59 -12.19 -18.56
C ALA A 30 -7.02 -11.81 -18.12
N ASP A 31 -7.26 -11.76 -16.82
CA ASP A 31 -8.58 -11.54 -16.26
C ASP A 31 -8.92 -10.04 -16.26
N ILE A 32 -10.03 -9.75 -16.90
CA ILE A 32 -10.60 -8.41 -16.97
C ILE A 32 -11.34 -8.14 -15.66
N LEU A 33 -11.06 -7.01 -15.03
CA LEU A 33 -11.81 -6.60 -13.84
C LEU A 33 -13.31 -6.46 -14.19
N PRO A 34 -14.20 -6.98 -13.34
CA PRO A 34 -15.63 -6.92 -13.60
C PRO A 34 -16.11 -5.46 -13.73
N PRO A 35 -17.14 -5.22 -14.54
CA PRO A 35 -17.73 -3.89 -14.66
C PRO A 35 -18.39 -3.46 -13.35
N PRO A 36 -18.55 -2.15 -13.11
CA PRO A 36 -19.26 -1.68 -11.94
C PRO A 36 -20.71 -2.18 -11.92
N LEU A 37 -21.26 -2.40 -10.73
CA LEU A 37 -22.64 -2.79 -10.53
C LEU A 37 -23.60 -1.67 -10.95
N ASP A 38 -24.76 -2.04 -11.44
CA ASP A 38 -25.87 -1.11 -11.64
C ASP A 38 -26.40 -0.60 -10.30
N ALA A 39 -26.97 0.61 -10.28
CA ALA A 39 -27.50 1.24 -9.06
C ALA A 39 -28.52 0.38 -8.29
N ARG A 40 -29.29 -0.45 -9.02
CA ARG A 40 -30.24 -1.40 -8.40
C ARG A 40 -29.55 -2.57 -7.74
N GLU A 41 -28.51 -3.10 -8.38
CA GLU A 41 -27.72 -4.24 -7.87
C GLU A 41 -26.87 -3.78 -6.68
N GLU A 42 -26.22 -2.64 -6.80
CA GLU A 42 -25.48 -2.02 -5.69
C GLU A 42 -26.38 -1.82 -4.46
N GLY A 43 -27.60 -1.27 -4.66
CA GLY A 43 -28.58 -1.09 -3.59
C GLY A 43 -29.01 -2.40 -2.93
N LYS A 44 -29.17 -3.50 -3.70
CA LYS A 44 -29.49 -4.83 -3.16
C LYS A 44 -28.33 -5.36 -2.31
N MET A 45 -27.09 -5.28 -2.83
CA MET A 45 -25.92 -5.76 -2.11
C MET A 45 -25.69 -4.96 -0.80
N ILE A 46 -25.91 -3.64 -0.84
CA ILE A 46 -25.85 -2.80 0.37
C ILE A 46 -26.94 -3.20 1.37
N GLY A 47 -28.14 -3.52 0.92
CA GLY A 47 -29.24 -3.99 1.78
C GLY A 47 -28.98 -5.36 2.42
N MET A 48 -28.11 -6.18 1.84
CA MET A 48 -27.70 -7.49 2.37
C MET A 48 -26.56 -7.40 3.41
N LEU A 49 -25.93 -6.23 3.54
CA LEU A 49 -24.90 -6.03 4.55
C LEU A 49 -25.50 -6.17 5.97
N GLY A 50 -24.85 -7.02 6.78
CA GLY A 50 -25.33 -7.34 8.13
C GLY A 50 -26.37 -8.45 8.22
N THR A 51 -26.71 -9.12 7.09
CA THR A 51 -27.57 -10.31 7.04
C THR A 51 -26.73 -11.59 6.92
N GLU A 52 -27.38 -12.77 6.84
CA GLU A 52 -26.69 -14.05 6.66
C GLU A 52 -25.90 -14.12 5.35
N GLU A 53 -26.25 -13.32 4.35
CA GLU A 53 -25.56 -13.24 3.06
C GLU A 53 -24.50 -12.13 2.99
N ASP A 54 -24.16 -11.52 4.13
CA ASP A 54 -23.19 -10.41 4.23
C ASP A 54 -21.85 -10.70 3.52
N GLY A 55 -21.32 -11.90 3.68
CA GLY A 55 -20.04 -12.30 3.05
C GLY A 55 -20.07 -12.24 1.52
N LYS A 56 -21.16 -12.72 0.91
CA LYS A 56 -21.33 -12.69 -0.56
C LYS A 56 -21.51 -11.25 -1.06
N ALA A 57 -22.30 -10.46 -0.33
CA ALA A 57 -22.54 -9.08 -0.67
C ALA A 57 -21.25 -8.23 -0.60
N ARG A 58 -20.42 -8.45 0.43
CA ARG A 58 -19.12 -7.78 0.56
C ARG A 58 -18.18 -8.15 -0.58
N SER A 59 -18.04 -9.45 -0.89
CA SER A 59 -17.17 -9.91 -1.99
C SER A 59 -17.58 -9.27 -3.30
N ALA A 60 -18.86 -9.30 -3.65
CA ALA A 60 -19.39 -8.68 -4.87
C ALA A 60 -19.13 -7.16 -4.90
N LEU A 61 -19.38 -6.46 -3.79
CA LEU A 61 -19.11 -5.01 -3.70
C LEU A 61 -17.61 -4.70 -3.84
N ILE A 62 -16.72 -5.53 -3.32
CA ILE A 62 -15.28 -5.35 -3.47
C ILE A 62 -14.87 -5.56 -4.92
N GLU A 63 -15.22 -6.71 -5.51
CA GLU A 63 -14.81 -7.10 -6.86
C GLU A 63 -15.23 -6.07 -7.91
N HIS A 64 -16.49 -5.62 -7.87
CA HIS A 64 -17.03 -4.66 -8.82
C HIS A 64 -16.55 -3.22 -8.62
N ASN A 65 -15.89 -2.91 -7.48
CA ASN A 65 -15.30 -1.60 -7.21
C ASN A 65 -13.76 -1.57 -7.32
N LEU A 66 -13.09 -2.68 -7.69
CA LEU A 66 -11.63 -2.71 -7.89
C LEU A 66 -11.17 -1.73 -8.96
N ARG A 67 -11.97 -1.48 -10.00
CA ARG A 67 -11.67 -0.47 -11.03
C ARG A 67 -11.52 0.93 -10.44
N LEU A 68 -12.31 1.26 -9.42
CA LEU A 68 -12.21 2.53 -8.70
C LEU A 68 -10.87 2.64 -7.96
N VAL A 69 -10.41 1.54 -7.34
CA VAL A 69 -9.10 1.48 -6.67
C VAL A 69 -7.98 1.77 -7.65
N VAL A 70 -7.97 1.08 -8.81
CA VAL A 70 -6.96 1.29 -9.86
C VAL A 70 -6.96 2.74 -10.35
N TYR A 71 -8.15 3.33 -10.55
CA TYR A 71 -8.27 4.72 -10.98
C TYR A 71 -7.67 5.71 -9.97
N ILE A 72 -7.92 5.47 -8.68
CA ILE A 72 -7.40 6.33 -7.60
C ILE A 72 -5.90 6.12 -7.43
N ALA A 73 -5.40 4.87 -7.40
CA ALA A 73 -3.98 4.56 -7.25
C ALA A 73 -3.13 5.25 -8.33
N LYS A 74 -3.63 5.32 -9.56
CA LYS A 74 -2.95 6.01 -10.66
C LYS A 74 -2.76 7.51 -10.45
N LYS A 75 -3.57 8.17 -9.64
CA LYS A 75 -3.34 9.58 -9.29
C LYS A 75 -2.08 9.80 -8.47
N PHE A 76 -1.59 8.73 -7.83
CA PHE A 76 -0.40 8.74 -6.98
C PHE A 76 0.84 8.13 -7.67
N ASP A 77 0.81 7.92 -8.99
CA ASP A 77 1.90 7.34 -9.78
C ASP A 77 3.21 8.16 -9.70
N ASN A 78 3.12 9.45 -9.39
CA ASN A 78 4.26 10.33 -9.20
C ASN A 78 5.01 10.13 -7.87
N THR A 79 4.61 9.14 -7.07
CA THR A 79 5.28 8.79 -5.82
C THR A 79 6.38 7.77 -6.06
N SER A 80 7.30 7.63 -5.08
CA SER A 80 8.37 6.61 -5.15
C SER A 80 7.89 5.17 -4.92
N VAL A 81 6.60 4.95 -4.78
CA VAL A 81 5.97 3.65 -4.52
C VAL A 81 5.39 3.12 -5.83
N GLY A 82 5.57 1.83 -6.08
CA GLY A 82 5.02 1.17 -7.27
C GLY A 82 3.49 1.23 -7.30
N VAL A 83 2.92 1.36 -8.50
CA VAL A 83 1.45 1.42 -8.67
C VAL A 83 0.77 0.15 -8.16
N GLU A 84 1.44 -0.99 -8.24
CA GLU A 84 0.96 -2.28 -7.75
C GLU A 84 0.76 -2.27 -6.24
N ASP A 85 1.74 -1.72 -5.52
CA ASP A 85 1.65 -1.56 -4.07
C ASP A 85 0.54 -0.57 -3.69
N LEU A 86 0.41 0.53 -4.44
CA LEU A 86 -0.65 1.51 -4.23
C LEU A 86 -2.04 0.90 -4.46
N ILE A 87 -2.20 0.01 -5.45
CA ILE A 87 -3.44 -0.73 -5.70
C ILE A 87 -3.74 -1.67 -4.52
N SER A 88 -2.73 -2.39 -4.04
CA SER A 88 -2.89 -3.30 -2.90
C SER A 88 -3.33 -2.55 -1.64
N ILE A 89 -2.69 -1.43 -1.34
CA ILE A 89 -3.04 -0.55 -0.21
C ILE A 89 -4.43 0.07 -0.41
N GLY A 90 -4.72 0.54 -1.62
CA GLY A 90 -6.04 1.08 -1.97
C GLY A 90 -7.15 0.03 -1.81
N THR A 91 -6.88 -1.23 -2.11
CA THR A 91 -7.83 -2.34 -1.90
C THR A 91 -8.14 -2.53 -0.42
N ILE A 92 -7.14 -2.41 0.47
CA ILE A 92 -7.38 -2.39 1.92
C ILE A 92 -8.31 -1.24 2.31
N GLY A 93 -8.09 -0.06 1.73
CA GLY A 93 -8.97 1.10 1.92
C GLY A 93 -10.40 0.86 1.48
N LEU A 94 -10.60 0.18 0.34
CA LEU A 94 -11.92 -0.22 -0.16
C LEU A 94 -12.61 -1.21 0.78
N ILE A 95 -11.90 -2.24 1.25
CA ILE A 95 -12.43 -3.22 2.21
C ILE A 95 -12.86 -2.53 3.50
N LYS A 96 -12.05 -1.63 4.05
CA LYS A 96 -12.40 -0.82 5.22
C LYS A 96 -13.64 0.04 4.97
N ALA A 97 -13.75 0.64 3.78
CA ALA A 97 -14.90 1.43 3.40
C ALA A 97 -16.19 0.61 3.40
N ILE A 98 -16.19 -0.57 2.77
CA ILE A 98 -17.38 -1.45 2.72
C ILE A 98 -17.77 -1.91 4.12
N ASN A 99 -16.80 -2.23 4.98
CA ASN A 99 -17.05 -2.67 6.35
C ASN A 99 -17.64 -1.57 7.26
N THR A 100 -17.35 -0.31 6.97
CA THR A 100 -17.77 0.83 7.80
C THR A 100 -18.87 1.68 7.14
N PHE A 101 -19.29 1.30 5.94
CA PHE A 101 -20.32 2.02 5.20
C PHE A 101 -21.68 1.99 5.93
N LYS A 102 -22.30 3.15 6.04
CA LYS A 102 -23.63 3.32 6.60
C LYS A 102 -24.57 3.93 5.57
N PRO A 103 -25.53 3.15 5.05
CA PRO A 103 -26.46 3.63 4.01
C PRO A 103 -27.35 4.79 4.46
N ASP A 104 -27.60 4.92 5.78
CA ASP A 104 -28.47 5.93 6.37
C ASP A 104 -27.99 7.37 6.13
N LYS A 105 -26.72 7.55 5.78
CA LYS A 105 -26.12 8.88 5.58
C LYS A 105 -26.38 9.49 4.21
N ASN A 106 -27.16 8.83 3.34
CA ASN A 106 -27.52 9.30 1.99
C ASN A 106 -26.30 9.70 1.13
N ILE A 107 -25.16 9.00 1.30
CA ILE A 107 -23.93 9.18 0.55
C ILE A 107 -23.74 7.96 -0.35
N LYS A 108 -23.35 8.16 -1.61
CA LYS A 108 -23.03 7.05 -2.51
C LYS A 108 -21.79 6.27 -2.02
N LEU A 109 -21.84 4.95 -2.14
CA LEU A 109 -20.71 4.07 -1.74
C LEU A 109 -19.40 4.49 -2.43
N ALA A 110 -19.43 4.75 -3.73
CA ALA A 110 -18.26 5.17 -4.49
C ALA A 110 -17.61 6.45 -3.93
N THR A 111 -18.41 7.42 -3.47
CA THR A 111 -17.90 8.68 -2.88
C THR A 111 -17.23 8.42 -1.53
N TYR A 112 -17.80 7.56 -0.70
CA TYR A 112 -17.24 7.21 0.59
C TYR A 112 -15.97 6.35 0.41
N ALA A 113 -16.04 5.34 -0.46
CA ALA A 113 -14.92 4.47 -0.77
C ALA A 113 -13.72 5.24 -1.34
N SER A 114 -13.96 6.20 -2.25
CA SER A 114 -12.87 7.02 -2.80
C SER A 114 -12.07 7.72 -1.72
N ARG A 115 -12.73 8.30 -0.72
CA ARG A 115 -12.06 8.97 0.39
C ARG A 115 -11.30 7.99 1.29
N CYS A 116 -11.85 6.81 1.55
CA CYS A 116 -11.18 5.78 2.34
C CYS A 116 -9.93 5.26 1.62
N ILE A 117 -10.01 5.02 0.30
CA ILE A 117 -8.90 4.59 -0.53
C ILE A 117 -7.78 5.65 -0.53
N GLU A 118 -8.13 6.91 -0.83
CA GLU A 118 -7.18 8.03 -0.82
C GLU A 118 -6.49 8.18 0.55
N ASN A 119 -7.24 8.11 1.64
CA ASN A 119 -6.70 8.22 2.99
C ASN A 119 -5.73 7.08 3.32
N GLU A 120 -6.05 5.83 2.94
CA GLU A 120 -5.17 4.69 3.19
C GLU A 120 -3.85 4.83 2.43
N ILE A 121 -3.90 5.23 1.15
CA ILE A 121 -2.71 5.50 0.34
C ILE A 121 -1.89 6.64 0.97
N LEU A 122 -2.51 7.75 1.34
CA LEU A 122 -1.81 8.88 1.96
C LEU A 122 -1.17 8.51 3.31
N MET A 123 -1.85 7.70 4.13
CA MET A 123 -1.27 7.20 5.39
C MET A 123 -0.04 6.35 5.14
N TYR A 124 -0.09 5.46 4.15
CA TYR A 124 1.06 4.65 3.76
C TYR A 124 2.23 5.51 3.28
N LEU A 125 1.98 6.46 2.38
CA LEU A 125 3.01 7.37 1.87
C LEU A 125 3.67 8.19 2.99
N ARG A 126 2.89 8.66 3.97
CA ARG A 126 3.43 9.38 5.14
C ARG A 126 4.31 8.49 6.01
N ARG A 127 3.93 7.22 6.19
CA ARG A 127 4.72 6.23 6.94
C ARG A 127 6.03 5.94 6.20
N ASN A 128 5.93 5.66 4.91
CA ASN A 128 7.08 5.35 4.06
C ASN A 128 8.09 6.53 3.97
N ASN A 129 7.61 7.78 4.00
CA ASN A 129 8.50 8.93 4.01
C ASN A 129 9.33 9.05 5.31
N LYS A 130 8.85 8.54 6.42
CA LYS A 130 9.63 8.50 7.67
C LYS A 130 10.75 7.48 7.58
N THR A 131 10.47 6.30 7.02
CA THR A 131 11.45 5.21 6.87
C THR A 131 12.50 5.48 5.78
N LYS A 132 12.26 6.40 4.87
CA LYS A 132 13.26 6.80 3.86
C LYS A 132 14.54 7.42 4.43
N LEU A 133 14.48 7.94 5.63
CA LEU A 133 15.63 8.54 6.33
C LEU A 133 16.37 7.53 7.21
N GLU A 134 15.87 6.30 7.30
CA GLU A 134 16.53 5.22 8.01
C GLU A 134 17.70 4.71 7.17
N VAL A 135 18.87 4.66 7.80
CA VAL A 135 20.11 4.13 7.21
C VAL A 135 20.32 2.73 7.77
N SER A 136 20.71 1.78 6.94
CA SER A 136 21.01 0.43 7.40
C SER A 136 22.23 0.46 8.32
N ILE A 137 22.16 -0.26 9.44
CA ILE A 137 23.29 -0.40 10.34
C ILE A 137 24.45 -1.21 9.70
N ASP A 138 24.12 -2.04 8.71
CA ASP A 138 25.07 -2.81 7.90
C ASP A 138 25.51 -2.06 6.63
N GLU A 139 25.18 -0.77 6.49
CA GLU A 139 25.62 0.01 5.34
C GLU A 139 27.12 0.32 5.47
N PRO A 140 27.95 -0.01 4.44
CA PRO A 140 29.37 0.29 4.48
C PRO A 140 29.60 1.81 4.37
N LEU A 141 30.24 2.37 5.37
CA LEU A 141 30.63 3.78 5.40
C LEU A 141 31.86 4.06 4.53
N ASN A 142 32.74 3.09 4.46
CA ASN A 142 33.96 3.17 3.66
C ASN A 142 34.46 1.76 3.29
N VAL A 143 35.15 1.67 2.18
CA VAL A 143 35.80 0.43 1.69
C VAL A 143 37.30 0.74 1.55
N ASP A 144 38.14 -0.03 2.20
CA ASP A 144 39.59 0.08 2.15
C ASP A 144 40.15 -0.46 0.82
N TRP A 145 41.40 -0.16 0.51
CA TRP A 145 42.13 -0.63 -0.68
C TRP A 145 42.20 -2.15 -0.77
N ASP A 146 42.18 -2.82 0.39
CA ASP A 146 42.22 -4.27 0.50
C ASP A 146 40.83 -4.91 0.43
N GLY A 147 39.78 -4.10 0.27
CA GLY A 147 38.40 -4.54 0.17
C GLY A 147 37.70 -4.77 1.51
N ASN A 148 38.29 -4.31 2.62
CA ASN A 148 37.63 -4.37 3.93
C ASN A 148 36.56 -3.25 4.01
N GLU A 149 35.39 -3.62 4.46
CA GLU A 149 34.27 -2.70 4.65
C GLU A 149 34.19 -2.25 6.11
N LEU A 150 34.14 -0.95 6.33
CA LEU A 150 33.83 -0.36 7.63
C LEU A 150 32.33 -0.11 7.70
N LEU A 151 31.65 -0.85 8.55
CA LEU A 151 30.20 -0.77 8.71
C LEU A 151 29.82 0.29 9.74
N LEU A 152 28.60 0.79 9.65
CA LEU A 152 28.05 1.71 10.65
C LEU A 152 27.94 1.02 12.02
N SER A 153 27.70 -0.29 12.05
CA SER A 153 27.69 -1.12 13.26
C SER A 153 29.02 -1.14 14.02
N ASP A 154 30.16 -0.99 13.30
CA ASP A 154 31.48 -1.03 13.91
C ASP A 154 31.83 0.27 14.67
N ILE A 155 31.14 1.37 14.30
CA ILE A 155 31.35 2.69 14.91
C ILE A 155 30.33 2.97 16.02
N LEU A 156 29.11 2.44 15.86
CA LEU A 156 28.01 2.60 16.82
C LEU A 156 28.08 1.48 17.86
N GLY A 157 28.75 1.73 18.95
CA GLY A 157 28.80 0.83 20.10
C GLY A 157 29.14 1.59 21.37
N THR A 158 28.88 1.01 22.51
CA THR A 158 29.43 1.41 23.79
C THR A 158 30.74 0.67 24.00
N ASP A 159 31.78 1.36 24.47
CA ASP A 159 33.04 0.71 24.86
C ASP A 159 32.73 -0.42 25.85
N GLU A 160 33.35 -1.57 25.64
CA GLU A 160 33.17 -2.75 26.51
C GLU A 160 33.43 -2.42 27.98
N ASP A 161 34.42 -1.55 28.26
CA ASP A 161 34.79 -1.13 29.60
C ASP A 161 33.67 -0.38 30.34
N VAL A 162 32.78 0.37 29.65
CA VAL A 162 31.68 1.11 30.28
C VAL A 162 30.67 0.19 30.96
N ILE A 163 30.43 -0.98 30.37
CA ILE A 163 29.48 -1.97 30.92
C ILE A 163 30.12 -2.69 32.11
N TYR A 164 31.42 -3.05 32.01
CA TYR A 164 32.13 -3.75 33.05
C TYR A 164 32.36 -2.85 34.28
N HIS A 165 32.74 -1.58 34.12
CA HIS A 165 32.87 -0.62 35.22
C HIS A 165 31.57 -0.43 36.00
N GLY A 166 30.42 -0.41 35.32
CA GLY A 166 29.12 -0.32 36.00
C GLY A 166 28.83 -1.54 36.90
N ILE A 167 29.27 -2.73 36.50
CA ILE A 167 29.10 -3.98 37.25
C ILE A 167 30.13 -4.04 38.41
N GLU A 168 31.37 -3.62 38.18
CA GLU A 168 32.42 -3.56 39.21
C GLU A 168 32.04 -2.58 40.33
N ASP A 169 31.58 -1.40 39.99
CA ASP A 169 31.07 -0.41 40.95
C ASP A 169 29.89 -0.91 41.79
N GLU A 170 29.04 -1.74 41.22
CA GLU A 170 27.88 -2.29 41.91
C GLU A 170 28.31 -3.45 42.86
N ILE A 171 29.32 -4.22 42.48
CA ILE A 171 29.90 -5.26 43.33
C ILE A 171 30.68 -4.65 44.50
N GLU A 172 31.46 -3.60 44.26
CA GLU A 172 32.21 -2.89 45.33
C GLU A 172 31.30 -2.23 46.35
N LYS A 173 30.12 -1.74 45.93
CA LYS A 173 29.14 -1.15 46.87
C LYS A 173 28.40 -2.17 47.72
N ASN A 174 28.41 -3.43 47.34
CA ASN A 174 27.69 -4.50 48.02
C ASN A 174 28.62 -5.39 48.88
N LEU A 175 29.94 -5.11 48.91
CA LEU A 175 30.94 -5.69 49.80
C LEU A 175 31.21 -4.75 50.99
#